data_4ae053d3e473fbf5cf07fc6237556977
#
_entry.id   4ae053d3e473fbf5cf07fc6237556977
#
_cell.length_a   1.000
_cell.length_b   1.000
_cell.length_c   1.000
_cell.angle_alpha   90.00
_cell.angle_beta   90.00
_cell.angle_gamma   90.00
#
_symmetry.space_group_name_H-M   'P 1'
#
loop_
_entity.id
_entity.type
_entity.pdbx_description
1 polymer ?
#
loop_
_entity_poly.entity_id
_entity_poly.type
_entity_poly.pdbx_seq_one_letter_code
_entity_poly.pdbx_strand_id
1 'polypeptide(L)'
;MFLKYGKPEYMTALFEEGQLRVQPASEYAKPDHNGAVRDDELALEVYLYLTRETIRNVVSNPQDVPEDLEWKRVDFRFSRPNDFWLYCVTSSAEPRLFVDFNAAACVIIRDREEFRRRLLAAGAAAFPGARSRDGNAIYIDPLRPRSARIDVPLSKHFKYAYQVEHRFVWEPASTNPLTYRDVVLGSLNDIAELVLL
;
A
#
# COMPACT_ATOMS: atom_id res chain seq x y z
N MET A 1 -13.54 -6.25 8.33
CA MET A 1 -13.74 -4.80 8.46
C MET A 1 -12.55 -4.08 7.83
N PHE A 2 -12.81 -3.04 7.03
CA PHE A 2 -11.82 -2.05 6.60
C PHE A 2 -12.14 -0.69 7.19
N LEU A 3 -11.13 0.18 7.31
CA LEU A 3 -11.27 1.55 7.75
C LEU A 3 -10.60 2.48 6.73
N LYS A 4 -11.23 3.62 6.45
CA LYS A 4 -10.63 4.69 5.65
C LYS A 4 -10.67 5.98 6.45
N TYR A 5 -9.50 6.50 6.75
CA TYR A 5 -9.31 7.76 7.46
C TYR A 5 -9.13 8.91 6.48
N GLY A 6 -9.66 10.09 6.81
CA GLY A 6 -9.50 11.27 5.97
C GLY A 6 -10.20 12.50 6.52
N LYS A 7 -10.25 13.54 5.68
CA LYS A 7 -10.99 14.74 6.01
C LYS A 7 -12.49 14.49 5.93
N PRO A 8 -13.31 15.19 6.76
CA PRO A 8 -14.77 14.98 6.80
C PRO A 8 -15.43 15.01 5.43
N GLU A 9 -15.11 16.01 4.61
CA GLU A 9 -15.70 16.18 3.27
C GLU A 9 -15.46 14.96 2.36
N TYR A 10 -14.27 14.39 2.39
CA TYR A 10 -13.95 13.21 1.55
C TYR A 10 -14.55 11.93 2.11
N MET A 11 -14.61 11.81 3.43
CA MET A 11 -15.20 10.61 4.07
C MET A 11 -16.72 10.62 3.95
N THR A 12 -17.36 11.79 4.00
CA THR A 12 -18.79 11.93 3.73
C THR A 12 -19.12 11.56 2.27
N ALA A 13 -18.37 12.09 1.30
CA ALA A 13 -18.58 11.75 -0.11
C ALA A 13 -18.34 10.24 -0.39
N LEU A 14 -17.34 9.63 0.29
CA LEU A 14 -17.13 8.18 0.21
C LEU A 14 -18.31 7.41 0.79
N PHE A 15 -18.86 7.83 1.93
CA PHE A 15 -19.95 7.14 2.61
C PHE A 15 -21.29 7.30 1.90
N GLU A 16 -21.66 8.53 1.52
CA GLU A 16 -22.98 8.84 0.95
C GLU A 16 -23.08 8.49 -0.55
N GLU A 17 -22.02 8.75 -1.30
CA GLU A 17 -22.02 8.62 -2.76
C GLU A 17 -21.09 7.50 -3.26
N GLY A 18 -20.23 6.96 -2.39
CA GLY A 18 -19.19 6.02 -2.76
C GLY A 18 -18.07 6.67 -3.59
N GLN A 19 -17.96 8.01 -3.54
CA GLN A 19 -16.94 8.73 -4.28
C GLN A 19 -15.59 8.61 -3.62
N LEU A 20 -14.58 8.19 -4.37
CA LEU A 20 -13.20 8.11 -3.91
C LEU A 20 -12.22 8.48 -5.02
N ARG A 21 -11.03 8.90 -4.61
CA ARG A 21 -9.94 9.22 -5.52
C ARG A 21 -8.86 8.16 -5.46
N VAL A 22 -8.52 7.60 -6.63
CA VAL A 22 -7.39 6.70 -6.80
C VAL A 22 -6.22 7.49 -7.37
N GLN A 23 -5.09 7.46 -6.68
CA GLN A 23 -3.90 8.23 -7.04
C GLN A 23 -2.88 7.35 -7.78
N PRO A 24 -2.04 7.94 -8.66
CA PRO A 24 -0.79 7.30 -9.06
C PRO A 24 0.12 7.06 -7.86
N ALA A 25 0.87 5.96 -7.87
CA ALA A 25 1.81 5.64 -6.80
C ALA A 25 2.91 6.71 -6.64
N SER A 26 3.33 7.33 -7.73
CA SER A 26 4.29 8.44 -7.72
C SER A 26 3.84 9.67 -6.92
N GLU A 27 2.53 9.87 -6.75
CA GLU A 27 2.01 10.99 -5.96
C GLU A 27 2.40 10.91 -4.48
N TYR A 28 2.53 9.70 -3.93
CA TYR A 28 2.85 9.49 -2.51
C TYR A 28 4.30 9.86 -2.15
N ALA A 29 5.19 9.96 -3.14
CA ALA A 29 6.58 10.40 -2.92
C ALA A 29 6.72 11.93 -2.77
N LYS A 30 5.67 12.71 -3.05
CA LYS A 30 5.72 14.17 -3.02
C LYS A 30 6.01 14.71 -1.60
N PRO A 31 6.80 15.80 -1.50
CA PRO A 31 7.22 16.36 -0.22
C PRO A 31 6.08 16.94 0.62
N ASP A 32 4.95 17.27 0.00
CA ASP A 32 3.79 17.87 0.67
C ASP A 32 3.05 16.90 1.58
N HIS A 33 3.32 15.59 1.46
CA HIS A 33 2.76 14.60 2.35
C HIS A 33 3.53 14.52 3.66
N ASN A 34 2.81 14.29 4.77
CA ASN A 34 3.44 14.01 6.05
C ASN A 34 4.15 12.64 6.05
N GLY A 35 5.04 12.41 7.04
CA GLY A 35 5.89 11.22 7.09
C GLY A 35 5.16 9.87 7.19
N ALA A 36 3.85 9.87 7.54
CA ALA A 36 3.05 8.65 7.60
C ALA A 36 2.43 8.26 6.24
N VAL A 37 2.18 9.28 5.40
CA VAL A 37 1.64 9.12 4.05
C VAL A 37 2.75 9.08 3.02
N ARG A 38 3.81 9.88 3.25
CA ARG A 38 4.94 10.01 2.33
C ARG A 38 5.75 8.72 2.26
N ASP A 39 5.63 8.03 1.15
CA ASP A 39 6.42 6.84 0.82
C ASP A 39 6.71 6.81 -0.67
N ASP A 40 7.89 6.34 -1.09
CA ASP A 40 8.17 6.08 -2.49
C ASP A 40 7.58 4.72 -2.87
N GLU A 41 6.33 4.73 -3.28
CA GLU A 41 5.60 3.51 -3.65
C GLU A 41 6.11 2.84 -4.95
N LEU A 42 6.99 3.53 -5.70
CA LEU A 42 7.67 2.97 -6.88
C LEU A 42 9.01 2.33 -6.53
N ALA A 43 9.55 2.60 -5.33
CA ALA A 43 10.80 2.01 -4.87
C ALA A 43 10.70 1.58 -3.41
N LEU A 44 11.11 0.37 -3.13
CA LEU A 44 11.23 -0.15 -1.78
C LEU A 44 12.71 -0.25 -1.41
N GLU A 45 13.16 0.58 -0.48
CA GLU A 45 14.49 0.48 0.11
C GLU A 45 14.37 -0.25 1.44
N VAL A 46 15.03 -1.39 1.53
CA VAL A 46 15.06 -2.19 2.75
C VAL A 46 16.48 -2.65 3.05
N TYR A 47 16.80 -2.74 4.31
CA TYR A 47 17.99 -3.46 4.75
C TYR A 47 17.58 -4.76 5.45
N LEU A 48 18.34 -5.79 5.22
CA LEU A 48 18.14 -7.09 5.85
C LEU A 48 19.42 -7.50 6.58
N TYR A 49 19.26 -8.14 7.73
CA TYR A 49 20.34 -8.82 8.39
C TYR A 49 20.31 -10.28 7.99
N LEU A 50 21.26 -10.67 7.15
CA LEU A 50 21.33 -12.02 6.58
C LEU A 50 22.43 -12.82 7.26
N THR A 51 22.14 -14.07 7.58
CA THR A 51 23.16 -15.04 8.03
C THR A 51 24.09 -15.40 6.88
N ARG A 52 25.26 -15.95 7.22
CA ARG A 52 26.22 -16.46 6.22
C ARG A 52 25.56 -17.41 5.23
N GLU A 53 24.73 -18.34 5.71
CA GLU A 53 24.02 -19.29 4.86
C GLU A 53 23.08 -18.59 3.85
N THR A 54 22.29 -17.63 4.32
CA THR A 54 21.39 -16.86 3.47
C THR A 54 22.17 -16.05 2.42
N ILE A 55 23.29 -15.44 2.82
CA ILE A 55 24.15 -14.66 1.91
C ILE A 55 24.72 -15.57 0.83
N ARG A 56 25.22 -16.76 1.19
CA ARG A 56 25.75 -17.73 0.22
C ARG A 56 24.75 -18.11 -0.86
N ASN A 57 23.46 -18.14 -0.51
CA ASN A 57 22.39 -18.51 -1.44
C ASN A 57 21.98 -17.37 -2.40
N VAL A 58 22.41 -16.13 -2.15
CA VAL A 58 22.03 -14.97 -2.97
C VAL A 58 23.21 -14.32 -3.70
N VAL A 59 24.45 -14.62 -3.34
CA VAL A 59 25.63 -14.10 -4.04
C VAL A 59 26.07 -15.00 -5.18
N SER A 60 26.66 -14.41 -6.22
CA SER A 60 27.14 -15.14 -7.39
C SER A 60 28.33 -16.08 -7.09
N ASN A 61 29.16 -15.71 -6.10
CA ASN A 61 30.31 -16.49 -5.64
C ASN A 61 30.21 -16.83 -4.16
N PRO A 62 29.56 -17.94 -3.79
CA PRO A 62 29.39 -18.34 -2.38
C PRO A 62 30.70 -18.55 -1.62
N GLN A 63 31.79 -18.81 -2.36
CA GLN A 63 33.13 -19.03 -1.79
C GLN A 63 33.78 -17.75 -1.24
N ASP A 64 33.34 -16.58 -1.73
CA ASP A 64 33.86 -15.28 -1.30
C ASP A 64 33.25 -14.82 0.03
N VAL A 65 32.27 -15.55 0.55
CA VAL A 65 31.63 -15.24 1.84
C VAL A 65 32.54 -15.71 2.98
N PRO A 66 33.07 -14.79 3.83
CA PRO A 66 33.99 -15.12 4.90
C PRO A 66 33.47 -16.21 5.83
N GLU A 67 34.36 -17.05 6.35
CA GLU A 67 33.99 -18.18 7.21
C GLU A 67 33.53 -17.74 8.60
N ASP A 68 34.04 -16.64 9.09
CA ASP A 68 33.73 -16.02 10.36
C ASP A 68 32.50 -15.09 10.33
N LEU A 69 31.86 -14.97 9.15
CA LEU A 69 30.67 -14.13 8.99
C LEU A 69 29.46 -14.82 9.63
N GLU A 70 29.03 -14.35 10.80
CA GLU A 70 27.82 -14.82 11.45
C GLU A 70 26.57 -14.22 10.78
N TRP A 71 26.56 -12.91 10.56
CA TRP A 71 25.50 -12.19 9.87
C TRP A 71 25.99 -10.82 9.39
N LYS A 72 25.35 -10.29 8.35
CA LYS A 72 25.69 -9.00 7.74
C LYS A 72 24.43 -8.22 7.36
N ARG A 73 24.49 -6.91 7.53
CA ARG A 73 23.52 -6.01 6.95
C ARG A 73 23.75 -5.92 5.43
N VAL A 74 22.68 -6.14 4.66
CA VAL A 74 22.66 -5.94 3.22
C VAL A 74 21.51 -4.99 2.89
N ASP A 75 21.82 -3.95 2.14
CA ASP A 75 20.84 -2.95 1.69
C ASP A 75 20.36 -3.33 0.29
N PHE A 76 19.04 -3.37 0.11
CA PHE A 76 18.38 -3.67 -1.14
C PHE A 76 17.50 -2.51 -1.58
N ARG A 77 17.52 -2.24 -2.88
CA ARG A 77 16.57 -1.35 -3.52
C ARG A 77 15.82 -2.10 -4.61
N PHE A 78 14.51 -2.21 -4.45
CA PHE A 78 13.61 -2.77 -5.44
C PHE A 78 12.83 -1.61 -6.07
N SER A 79 12.86 -1.47 -7.39
CA SER A 79 12.16 -0.38 -8.07
C SER A 79 11.33 -0.89 -9.22
N ARG A 80 10.27 -0.13 -9.53
CA ARG A 80 9.44 -0.34 -10.72
C ARG A 80 9.61 0.83 -11.67
N PRO A 81 9.86 0.56 -12.97
CA PRO A 81 9.98 1.61 -13.96
C PRO A 81 8.63 2.26 -14.30
N ASN A 82 7.52 1.51 -14.14
CA ASN A 82 6.19 1.96 -14.52
C ASN A 82 5.38 2.31 -13.29
N ASP A 83 4.70 3.45 -13.34
CA ASP A 83 3.74 3.89 -12.34
C ASP A 83 2.47 3.02 -12.39
N PHE A 84 1.69 3.06 -11.32
CA PHE A 84 0.43 2.34 -11.18
C PHE A 84 -0.54 3.15 -10.30
N TRP A 85 -1.84 2.90 -10.42
CA TRP A 85 -2.80 3.49 -9.52
C TRP A 85 -2.94 2.68 -8.25
N LEU A 86 -3.05 3.40 -7.13
CA LEU A 86 -3.08 2.82 -5.80
C LEU A 86 -4.23 3.43 -4.97
N TYR A 87 -4.97 2.57 -4.28
CA TYR A 87 -5.90 2.95 -3.24
C TYR A 87 -5.71 2.05 -2.03
N CYS A 88 -5.60 2.66 -0.84
CA CYS A 88 -5.34 1.93 0.40
C CYS A 88 -6.46 2.14 1.40
N VAL A 89 -6.79 1.07 2.10
CA VAL A 89 -7.59 1.05 3.31
C VAL A 89 -6.79 0.34 4.41
N THR A 90 -7.21 0.43 5.65
CA THR A 90 -6.56 -0.27 6.76
C THR A 90 -7.51 -1.23 7.45
N SER A 91 -6.95 -2.24 8.12
CA SER A 91 -7.69 -3.09 9.07
C SER A 91 -7.41 -2.71 10.54
N SER A 92 -6.60 -1.67 10.77
CA SER A 92 -6.23 -1.18 12.10
C SER A 92 -7.17 -0.06 12.55
N ALA A 93 -7.70 -0.19 13.75
CA ALA A 93 -8.54 0.83 14.43
C ALA A 93 -7.71 1.70 15.41
N GLU A 94 -6.40 1.79 15.22
CA GLU A 94 -5.51 2.57 16.07
C GLU A 94 -5.85 4.06 16.03
N PRO A 95 -6.15 4.73 17.18
CA PRO A 95 -6.46 6.16 17.23
C PRO A 95 -5.34 7.05 16.65
N ARG A 96 -4.09 6.57 16.72
CA ARG A 96 -2.93 7.22 16.13
C ARG A 96 -3.12 7.52 14.64
N LEU A 97 -3.86 6.68 13.91
CA LEU A 97 -4.07 6.86 12.47
C LEU A 97 -4.84 8.14 12.13
N PHE A 98 -5.67 8.68 13.03
CA PHE A 98 -6.25 10.00 12.86
C PHE A 98 -5.18 11.09 12.80
N VAL A 99 -4.20 11.02 13.68
CA VAL A 99 -3.09 11.99 13.73
C VAL A 99 -2.15 11.79 12.53
N ASP A 100 -1.75 10.55 12.27
CA ASP A 100 -0.80 10.20 11.21
C ASP A 100 -1.32 10.56 9.81
N PHE A 101 -2.64 10.43 9.58
CA PHE A 101 -3.26 10.78 8.30
C PHE A 101 -3.87 12.19 8.28
N ASN A 102 -3.66 12.98 9.35
CA ASN A 102 -4.30 14.29 9.52
C ASN A 102 -5.82 14.22 9.23
N ALA A 103 -6.46 13.23 9.83
CA ALA A 103 -7.86 12.89 9.62
C ALA A 103 -8.73 13.38 10.77
N ALA A 104 -9.96 13.79 10.45
CA ALA A 104 -10.99 14.12 11.41
C ALA A 104 -12.28 13.32 11.13
N ALA A 105 -12.20 12.31 10.26
CA ALA A 105 -13.30 11.39 9.97
C ALA A 105 -12.76 10.00 9.59
N CYS A 106 -13.62 8.99 9.75
CA CYS A 106 -13.33 7.62 9.35
C CYS A 106 -14.59 6.95 8.80
N VAL A 107 -14.47 6.25 7.67
CA VAL A 107 -15.49 5.32 7.19
C VAL A 107 -15.11 3.92 7.63
N ILE A 108 -15.98 3.28 8.43
CA ILE A 108 -15.84 1.91 8.92
C ILE A 108 -16.63 0.99 7.98
N ILE A 109 -15.94 0.27 7.13
CA ILE A 109 -16.53 -0.63 6.12
C ILE A 109 -16.66 -2.02 6.74
N ARG A 110 -17.89 -2.43 7.06
CA ARG A 110 -18.18 -3.71 7.72
C ARG A 110 -18.08 -4.88 6.77
N ASP A 111 -18.66 -4.75 5.58
CA ASP A 111 -18.60 -5.79 4.55
C ASP A 111 -17.43 -5.52 3.59
N ARG A 112 -16.30 -6.19 3.86
CA ARG A 112 -15.07 -6.08 3.05
C ARG A 112 -15.25 -6.61 1.65
N GLU A 113 -15.96 -7.73 1.49
CA GLU A 113 -16.09 -8.41 0.21
C GLU A 113 -16.97 -7.61 -0.75
N GLU A 114 -18.07 -7.04 -0.25
CA GLU A 114 -18.93 -6.20 -1.04
C GLU A 114 -18.22 -4.89 -1.44
N PHE A 115 -17.50 -4.24 -0.51
CA PHE A 115 -16.69 -3.09 -0.84
C PHE A 115 -15.64 -3.41 -1.91
N ARG A 116 -14.91 -4.53 -1.73
CA ARG A 116 -13.91 -5.01 -2.68
C ARG A 116 -14.54 -5.25 -4.07
N ARG A 117 -15.67 -5.91 -4.12
CA ARG A 117 -16.41 -6.18 -5.35
C ARG A 117 -16.78 -4.89 -6.07
N ARG A 118 -17.38 -3.91 -5.35
CA ARG A 118 -17.77 -2.60 -5.90
C ARG A 118 -16.55 -1.83 -6.42
N LEU A 119 -15.47 -1.78 -5.63
CA LEU A 119 -14.27 -1.04 -5.99
C LEU A 119 -13.57 -1.65 -7.21
N LEU A 120 -13.43 -2.95 -7.29
CA LEU A 120 -12.83 -3.60 -8.46
C LEU A 120 -13.68 -3.46 -9.72
N ALA A 121 -15.01 -3.52 -9.60
CA ALA A 121 -15.91 -3.31 -10.72
C ALA A 121 -15.86 -1.86 -11.26
N ALA A 122 -15.91 -0.87 -10.36
CA ALA A 122 -15.80 0.54 -10.73
C ALA A 122 -14.39 0.86 -11.27
N GLY A 123 -13.34 0.25 -10.69
CA GLY A 123 -11.98 0.37 -11.18
C GLY A 123 -11.78 -0.22 -12.57
N ALA A 124 -12.44 -1.32 -12.92
CA ALA A 124 -12.38 -1.88 -14.28
C ALA A 124 -12.92 -0.89 -15.33
N ALA A 125 -13.94 -0.11 -14.98
CA ALA A 125 -14.48 0.95 -15.85
C ALA A 125 -13.57 2.19 -15.91
N ALA A 126 -12.99 2.59 -14.77
CA ALA A 126 -12.13 3.78 -14.66
C ALA A 126 -10.73 3.58 -15.27
N PHE A 127 -10.23 2.33 -15.28
CA PHE A 127 -8.88 1.97 -15.73
C PHE A 127 -8.94 0.89 -16.83
N PRO A 128 -9.49 1.20 -18.02
CA PRO A 128 -9.66 0.20 -19.08
C PRO A 128 -8.30 -0.39 -19.49
N GLY A 129 -8.24 -1.71 -19.57
CA GLY A 129 -7.03 -2.44 -19.94
C GLY A 129 -5.97 -2.55 -18.84
N ALA A 130 -6.15 -1.94 -17.66
CA ALA A 130 -5.25 -2.14 -16.55
C ALA A 130 -5.48 -3.50 -15.88
N ARG A 131 -4.38 -4.14 -15.45
CA ARG A 131 -4.45 -5.33 -14.61
C ARG A 131 -4.74 -4.93 -13.18
N SER A 132 -5.89 -5.33 -12.65
CA SER A 132 -6.23 -5.10 -11.25
C SER A 132 -5.81 -6.25 -10.36
N ARG A 133 -5.40 -5.93 -9.15
CA ARG A 133 -5.16 -6.87 -8.05
C ARG A 133 -5.28 -6.17 -6.72
N ASP A 134 -5.49 -6.93 -5.65
CA ASP A 134 -5.55 -6.41 -4.31
C ASP A 134 -4.93 -7.40 -3.31
N GLY A 135 -4.58 -6.91 -2.15
CA GLY A 135 -4.00 -7.74 -1.09
C GLY A 135 -3.53 -6.92 0.10
N ASN A 136 -3.26 -7.62 1.19
CA ASN A 136 -2.64 -7.01 2.37
C ASN A 136 -1.20 -6.60 2.06
N ALA A 137 -0.78 -5.44 2.56
CA ALA A 137 0.61 -5.02 2.46
C ALA A 137 1.53 -6.02 3.19
N ILE A 138 2.63 -6.37 2.55
CA ILE A 138 3.67 -7.24 3.10
C ILE A 138 4.75 -6.34 3.69
N TYR A 139 4.84 -6.32 5.01
CA TYR A 139 5.85 -5.52 5.70
C TYR A 139 7.16 -6.30 5.81
N ILE A 140 8.23 -5.69 5.31
CA ILE A 140 9.55 -6.33 5.28
C ILE A 140 10.25 -6.08 6.61
N ASP A 141 10.39 -7.15 7.40
CA ASP A 141 11.10 -7.14 8.68
C ASP A 141 12.59 -7.41 8.43
N PRO A 142 13.49 -6.48 8.79
CA PRO A 142 14.93 -6.64 8.58
C PRO A 142 15.57 -7.76 9.40
N LEU A 143 14.94 -8.14 10.52
CA LEU A 143 15.45 -9.19 11.40
C LEU A 143 14.88 -10.57 11.11
N ARG A 144 13.79 -10.62 10.35
CA ARG A 144 13.11 -11.86 9.97
C ARG A 144 12.78 -11.85 8.48
N PRO A 145 13.81 -11.76 7.62
CA PRO A 145 13.58 -11.77 6.19
C PRO A 145 12.97 -13.12 5.81
N ARG A 146 11.71 -13.10 5.47
CA ARG A 146 11.10 -14.24 4.80
C ARG A 146 11.61 -14.23 3.37
N SER A 147 11.89 -15.39 2.81
CA SER A 147 12.27 -15.59 1.40
C SER A 147 11.12 -15.24 0.44
N ALA A 148 10.30 -14.27 0.79
CA ALA A 148 9.17 -13.84 0.01
C ALA A 148 9.65 -13.05 -1.20
N ARG A 149 9.11 -13.37 -2.35
CA ARG A 149 9.26 -12.58 -3.55
C ARG A 149 8.78 -11.15 -3.26
N ILE A 150 9.67 -10.17 -3.36
CA ILE A 150 9.32 -8.77 -3.18
C ILE A 150 8.45 -8.32 -4.35
N ASP A 151 7.26 -7.89 -4.03
CA ASP A 151 6.30 -7.30 -4.94
C ASP A 151 6.08 -5.85 -4.53
N VAL A 152 6.79 -4.92 -5.17
CA VAL A 152 6.85 -3.51 -4.76
C VAL A 152 5.47 -2.90 -4.48
N PRO A 153 4.43 -3.03 -5.34
CA PRO A 153 3.11 -2.48 -5.05
C PRO A 153 2.41 -3.03 -3.80
N LEU A 154 2.74 -4.25 -3.39
CA LEU A 154 2.17 -4.88 -2.18
C LEU A 154 3.18 -4.97 -1.04
N SER A 155 4.41 -4.48 -1.20
CA SER A 155 5.42 -4.49 -0.13
C SER A 155 5.59 -3.12 0.48
N LYS A 156 5.88 -3.06 1.77
CA LYS A 156 6.11 -1.81 2.51
C LYS A 156 7.20 -1.98 3.55
N HIS A 157 7.89 -0.90 3.88
CA HIS A 157 8.87 -0.91 4.95
C HIS A 157 8.20 -1.21 6.29
N PHE A 158 8.84 -2.04 7.14
CA PHE A 158 8.29 -2.51 8.42
C PHE A 158 7.88 -1.39 9.39
N LYS A 159 8.49 -0.20 9.29
CA LYS A 159 8.12 0.97 10.12
C LYS A 159 6.64 1.36 10.00
N TYR A 160 5.98 0.95 8.91
CA TYR A 160 4.56 1.20 8.65
C TYR A 160 3.65 0.01 9.02
N ALA A 161 4.18 -1.05 9.65
CA ALA A 161 3.43 -2.26 9.96
C ALA A 161 2.18 -2.02 10.82
N TYR A 162 2.19 -0.96 11.63
CA TYR A 162 1.04 -0.54 12.45
C TYR A 162 -0.17 -0.07 11.63
N GLN A 163 0.06 0.30 10.36
CA GLN A 163 -1.00 0.74 9.45
C GLN A 163 -1.89 -0.42 8.97
N VAL A 164 -1.42 -1.66 9.01
CA VAL A 164 -2.14 -2.87 8.58
C VAL A 164 -2.94 -2.65 7.30
N GLU A 165 -2.24 -2.16 6.26
CA GLU A 165 -2.86 -1.75 5.00
C GLU A 165 -3.39 -2.94 4.19
N HIS A 166 -4.51 -2.70 3.50
CA HIS A 166 -4.95 -3.47 2.35
C HIS A 166 -4.94 -2.56 1.13
N ARG A 167 -4.29 -3.01 0.07
CA ARG A 167 -3.98 -2.25 -1.14
C ARG A 167 -4.77 -2.75 -2.34
N PHE A 168 -5.34 -1.82 -3.09
CA PHE A 168 -5.93 -2.05 -4.41
C PHE A 168 -5.03 -1.40 -5.45
N VAL A 169 -4.62 -2.16 -6.44
CA VAL A 169 -3.61 -1.77 -7.43
C VAL A 169 -4.16 -1.98 -8.84
N TRP A 170 -3.98 -0.97 -9.70
CA TRP A 170 -4.27 -1.08 -11.13
C TRP A 170 -3.02 -0.74 -11.93
N GLU A 171 -2.49 -1.73 -12.63
CA GLU A 171 -1.26 -1.64 -13.42
C GLU A 171 -1.63 -1.39 -14.89
N PRO A 172 -1.31 -0.21 -15.45
CA PRO A 172 -1.62 0.09 -16.85
C PRO A 172 -0.77 -0.77 -17.79
N ALA A 173 -1.31 -1.04 -18.99
CA ALA A 173 -0.55 -1.69 -20.04
C ALA A 173 0.48 -0.76 -20.72
N SER A 174 0.33 0.56 -20.56
CA SER A 174 1.20 1.59 -21.15
C SER A 174 2.06 2.29 -20.08
N THR A 175 3.15 2.91 -20.54
CA THR A 175 4.10 3.67 -19.70
C THR A 175 3.82 5.16 -19.66
N ASN A 176 2.63 5.59 -20.10
CA ASN A 176 2.26 7.00 -20.11
C ASN A 176 2.16 7.56 -18.68
N PRO A 177 2.47 8.85 -18.47
CA PRO A 177 2.25 9.49 -17.19
C PRO A 177 0.81 9.32 -16.69
N LEU A 178 0.66 8.94 -15.43
CA LEU A 178 -0.64 8.72 -14.82
C LEU A 178 -1.14 10.00 -14.15
N THR A 179 -2.46 10.16 -14.12
CA THR A 179 -3.17 11.15 -13.32
C THR A 179 -4.15 10.44 -12.39
N TYR A 180 -4.57 11.11 -11.32
CA TYR A 180 -5.59 10.57 -10.46
C TYR A 180 -6.91 10.28 -11.23
N ARG A 181 -7.72 9.40 -10.69
CA ARG A 181 -9.06 9.10 -11.18
C ARG A 181 -10.04 9.14 -10.02
N ASP A 182 -11.13 9.83 -10.21
CA ASP A 182 -12.28 9.73 -9.32
C ASP A 182 -13.12 8.53 -9.74
N VAL A 183 -13.48 7.71 -8.76
CA VAL A 183 -14.20 6.44 -8.93
C VAL A 183 -15.43 6.49 -8.05
N VAL A 184 -16.57 6.01 -8.53
CA VAL A 184 -17.85 6.02 -7.80
C VAL A 184 -18.36 4.60 -7.62
N LEU A 185 -18.61 4.21 -6.36
CA LEU A 185 -19.06 2.86 -5.98
C LEU A 185 -20.58 2.79 -5.74
N GLY A 186 -21.26 3.94 -5.73
CA GLY A 186 -22.57 4.09 -5.13
C GLY A 186 -22.50 4.18 -3.61
N SER A 187 -23.60 4.59 -2.97
CA SER A 187 -23.66 4.74 -1.51
C SER A 187 -23.15 3.49 -0.77
N LEU A 188 -22.41 3.73 0.32
CA LEU A 188 -21.90 2.68 1.20
C LEU A 188 -22.75 2.51 2.48
N ASN A 189 -23.90 3.19 2.59
CA ASN A 189 -24.76 3.17 3.78
C ASN A 189 -25.17 1.77 4.22
N ASP A 190 -25.27 0.85 3.27
CA ASP A 190 -25.64 -0.57 3.48
C ASP A 190 -24.51 -1.41 4.08
N ILE A 191 -23.26 -1.02 3.87
CA ILE A 191 -22.07 -1.80 4.25
C ILE A 191 -21.10 -1.07 5.16
N ALA A 192 -21.33 0.20 5.48
CA ALA A 192 -20.38 1.02 6.22
C ALA A 192 -21.06 1.92 7.28
N GLU A 193 -20.24 2.56 8.08
CA GLU A 193 -20.60 3.61 9.05
C GLU A 193 -19.62 4.77 8.89
N LEU A 194 -20.13 6.01 9.04
CA LEU A 194 -19.32 7.23 9.08
C LEU A 194 -19.13 7.68 10.52
N VAL A 195 -17.89 7.94 10.90
CA VAL A 195 -17.50 8.54 12.18
C VAL A 195 -16.86 9.90 11.89
N LEU A 196 -17.37 10.94 12.53
CA LEU A 196 -16.82 12.30 12.52
C LEU A 196 -16.28 12.61 13.92
N LEU A 197 -15.08 13.22 14.03
CA LEU A 197 -14.47 13.69 15.29
C LEU A 197 -14.81 15.14 15.56
#